data_df4862b07f91e3799c294e1981e7f055
#
_entry.id   df4862b07f91e3799c294e1981e7f055
#
_cell.length_a   1.000
_cell.length_b   1.000
_cell.length_c   1.000
_cell.angle_alpha   90.00
_cell.angle_beta   90.00
_cell.angle_gamma   90.00
#
_symmetry.space_group_name_H-M   'P 1'
#
loop_
_entity.id
_entity.type
_entity.pdbx_description
1 polymer ?
#
loop_
_entity_poly.entity_id
_entity_poly.type
_entity_poly.pdbx_seq_one_letter_code
_entity_poly.pdbx_strand_id
1 'polypeptide(L)'
;MSTLRILVFGIILSLTTQISAKEMIYEKLDQLFYDQVEKLQSGNLEERIQAADYLKFVSSKLAVRPLLKALKGNVNVPKSEENSPTLKFTIAQALGAMESDIAGPGMVEEFKKISANVQEGDYPAFSSPEGYNLVIAAGELIRNVGLLPYTKENQEAILNALNHPNFYVRASAADGLKNLNRKDTLSQLNSAIDKEKNSFAKVAILNAIVYINRIANQKFYDLCAFLKDESPMVRYRASIAVGEVDLKAGEYSLREALLVEHDKMVREQIKKDLASVTGFKMPANTILFTD
;
A
#
# COMPACT_ATOMS: atom_id res chain seq x y z
N MET A 1 42.79 4.93 48.47
CA MET A 1 42.98 4.38 47.11
C MET A 1 42.13 3.16 46.78
N SER A 2 41.40 2.53 47.71
CA SER A 2 40.58 1.34 47.45
C SER A 2 39.19 1.59 46.91
N THR A 3 38.51 2.65 47.34
CA THR A 3 37.12 2.99 46.90
C THR A 3 37.01 3.40 45.43
N LEU A 4 38.01 4.11 44.87
CA LEU A 4 37.99 4.52 43.47
C LEU A 4 38.18 3.31 42.51
N ARG A 5 38.94 2.30 42.89
CA ARG A 5 39.12 1.07 42.09
C ARG A 5 37.83 0.24 42.03
N ILE A 6 37.07 0.17 43.10
CA ILE A 6 35.80 -0.59 43.18
C ILE A 6 34.74 0.11 42.29
N LEU A 7 34.70 1.45 42.29
CA LEU A 7 33.76 2.21 41.45
C LEU A 7 34.05 2.06 39.93
N VAL A 8 35.33 2.13 39.56
CA VAL A 8 35.77 1.94 38.17
C VAL A 8 35.50 0.51 37.68
N PHE A 9 35.73 -0.50 38.54
CA PHE A 9 35.43 -1.91 38.21
C PHE A 9 33.91 -2.13 38.05
N GLY A 10 33.08 -1.54 38.92
CA GLY A 10 31.62 -1.59 38.81
C GLY A 10 31.06 -0.96 37.55
N ILE A 11 31.61 0.19 37.12
CA ILE A 11 31.24 0.88 35.89
C ILE A 11 31.66 0.06 34.64
N ILE A 12 32.88 -0.52 34.66
CA ILE A 12 33.36 -1.36 33.56
C ILE A 12 32.51 -2.62 33.44
N LEU A 13 32.13 -3.28 34.55
CA LEU A 13 31.28 -4.49 34.56
C LEU A 13 29.87 -4.15 34.04
N SER A 14 29.31 -3.00 34.40
CA SER A 14 27.97 -2.58 33.95
C SER A 14 27.97 -2.23 32.45
N LEU A 15 29.02 -1.60 31.95
CA LEU A 15 29.20 -1.29 30.54
C LEU A 15 29.40 -2.56 29.70
N THR A 16 30.21 -3.50 30.16
CA THR A 16 30.43 -4.78 29.46
C THR A 16 29.19 -5.66 29.43
N THR A 17 28.37 -5.70 30.50
CA THR A 17 27.09 -6.41 30.49
C THR A 17 26.07 -5.76 29.60
N GLN A 18 26.01 -4.42 29.51
CA GLN A 18 25.15 -3.71 28.58
C GLN A 18 25.56 -3.91 27.10
N ILE A 19 26.86 -3.90 26.82
CA ILE A 19 27.38 -4.17 25.46
C ILE A 19 27.06 -5.62 25.06
N SER A 20 27.32 -6.59 25.93
CA SER A 20 27.02 -8.01 25.68
C SER A 20 25.53 -8.29 25.50
N ALA A 21 24.65 -7.64 26.27
CA ALA A 21 23.21 -7.76 26.09
C ALA A 21 22.74 -7.16 24.76
N LYS A 22 23.32 -6.03 24.36
CA LYS A 22 23.02 -5.37 23.08
C LYS A 22 23.50 -6.22 21.89
N GLU A 23 24.71 -6.77 21.94
CA GLU A 23 25.23 -7.68 20.92
C GLU A 23 24.35 -8.93 20.78
N MET A 24 23.93 -9.54 21.89
CA MET A 24 23.05 -10.71 21.89
C MET A 24 21.67 -10.40 21.31
N ILE A 25 21.16 -9.18 21.50
CA ILE A 25 19.89 -8.75 20.88
C ILE A 25 20.05 -8.61 19.35
N TYR A 26 21.14 -8.00 18.89
CA TYR A 26 21.39 -7.88 17.45
C TYR A 26 21.59 -9.24 16.79
N GLU A 27 22.34 -10.14 17.41
CA GLU A 27 22.54 -11.50 16.90
C GLU A 27 21.21 -12.29 16.79
N LYS A 28 20.30 -12.15 17.77
CA LYS A 28 18.96 -12.74 17.71
C LYS A 28 18.08 -12.11 16.63
N LEU A 29 18.16 -10.79 16.41
CA LEU A 29 17.40 -10.11 15.35
C LEU A 29 17.90 -10.52 13.97
N ASP A 30 19.21 -10.65 13.79
CA ASP A 30 19.81 -11.13 12.56
C ASP A 30 19.38 -12.58 12.27
N GLN A 31 19.43 -13.47 13.29
CA GLN A 31 18.98 -14.85 13.15
C GLN A 31 17.50 -14.92 12.75
N LEU A 32 16.63 -14.15 13.41
CA LEU A 32 15.20 -14.10 13.09
C LEU A 32 14.96 -13.62 11.65
N PHE A 33 15.72 -12.63 11.18
CA PHE A 33 15.63 -12.17 9.80
C PHE A 33 15.96 -13.30 8.81
N TYR A 34 17.06 -14.03 9.01
CA TYR A 34 17.45 -15.12 8.13
C TYR A 34 16.47 -16.30 8.19
N ASP A 35 15.91 -16.61 9.36
CA ASP A 35 14.87 -17.62 9.51
C ASP A 35 13.61 -17.26 8.69
N GLN A 36 13.22 -15.98 8.65
CA GLN A 36 12.11 -15.54 7.82
C GLN A 36 12.44 -15.58 6.31
N VAL A 37 13.68 -15.27 5.93
CA VAL A 37 14.13 -15.44 4.54
C VAL A 37 14.09 -16.91 4.12
N GLU A 38 14.47 -17.85 5.00
CA GLU A 38 14.37 -19.29 4.75
C GLU A 38 12.92 -19.73 4.60
N LYS A 39 12.03 -19.35 5.54
CA LYS A 39 10.60 -19.63 5.46
C LYS A 39 9.97 -19.10 4.18
N LEU A 40 10.35 -17.89 3.74
CA LEU A 40 9.88 -17.33 2.46
C LEU A 40 10.25 -18.22 1.26
N GLN A 41 11.38 -18.93 1.30
CA GLN A 41 11.90 -19.74 0.19
C GLN A 41 11.42 -21.19 0.22
N SER A 42 11.14 -21.78 1.39
CA SER A 42 10.93 -23.22 1.59
C SER A 42 9.76 -23.56 2.51
N GLY A 43 9.12 -22.59 3.16
CA GLY A 43 7.96 -22.81 4.01
C GLY A 43 6.70 -23.15 3.23
N ASN A 44 5.66 -23.63 3.92
CA ASN A 44 4.32 -23.73 3.34
C ASN A 44 3.75 -22.35 3.00
N LEU A 45 2.60 -22.29 2.30
CA LEU A 45 2.04 -21.01 1.83
C LEU A 45 1.78 -20.02 2.96
N GLU A 46 1.25 -20.47 4.09
CA GLU A 46 0.97 -19.61 5.25
C GLU A 46 2.26 -19.04 5.85
N GLU A 47 3.27 -19.89 6.07
CA GLU A 47 4.59 -19.46 6.56
C GLU A 47 5.26 -18.46 5.63
N ARG A 48 5.12 -18.63 4.33
CA ARG A 48 5.66 -17.72 3.30
C ARG A 48 4.96 -16.36 3.31
N ILE A 49 3.64 -16.32 3.49
CA ILE A 49 2.86 -15.08 3.63
C ILE A 49 3.29 -14.35 4.92
N GLN A 50 3.37 -15.06 6.05
CA GLN A 50 3.81 -14.48 7.32
C GLN A 50 5.25 -13.97 7.25
N ALA A 51 6.14 -14.70 6.59
CA ALA A 51 7.52 -14.27 6.37
C ALA A 51 7.61 -13.00 5.51
N ALA A 52 6.83 -12.92 4.42
CA ALA A 52 6.77 -11.71 3.58
C ALA A 52 6.23 -10.50 4.35
N ASP A 53 5.22 -10.69 5.20
CA ASP A 53 4.66 -9.63 6.05
C ASP A 53 5.66 -9.16 7.12
N TYR A 54 6.36 -10.09 7.76
CA TYR A 54 7.45 -9.76 8.68
C TYR A 54 8.56 -8.95 7.99
N LEU A 55 9.01 -9.38 6.81
CA LEU A 55 10.05 -8.69 6.04
C LEU A 55 9.60 -7.29 5.60
N LYS A 56 8.30 -7.10 5.30
CA LYS A 56 7.69 -5.77 5.06
C LYS A 56 7.84 -4.89 6.30
N PHE A 57 7.52 -5.40 7.49
CA PHE A 57 7.62 -4.66 8.74
C PHE A 57 9.07 -4.24 9.06
N VAL A 58 10.02 -5.15 8.88
CA VAL A 58 11.46 -4.88 9.09
C VAL A 58 12.01 -3.90 8.05
N SER A 59 11.45 -3.91 6.85
CA SER A 59 11.80 -3.01 5.72
C SER A 59 13.29 -2.98 5.37
N SER A 60 13.98 -4.12 5.51
CA SER A 60 15.41 -4.24 5.20
C SER A 60 15.65 -4.47 3.71
N LYS A 61 16.52 -3.66 3.09
CA LYS A 61 16.92 -3.84 1.69
C LYS A 61 17.60 -5.20 1.40
N LEU A 62 18.11 -5.89 2.41
CA LEU A 62 18.64 -7.25 2.28
C LEU A 62 17.56 -8.26 1.86
N ALA A 63 16.29 -8.01 2.19
CA ALA A 63 15.18 -8.87 1.81
C ALA A 63 14.71 -8.72 0.35
N VAL A 64 15.13 -7.67 -0.37
CA VAL A 64 14.65 -7.39 -1.74
C VAL A 64 14.91 -8.56 -2.69
N ARG A 65 16.12 -9.09 -2.73
CA ARG A 65 16.46 -10.24 -3.59
C ARG A 65 15.70 -11.51 -3.23
N PRO A 66 15.64 -11.95 -1.95
CA PRO A 66 14.78 -13.05 -1.53
C PRO A 66 13.31 -12.88 -1.92
N LEU A 67 12.74 -11.68 -1.72
CA LEU A 67 11.35 -11.38 -2.08
C LEU A 67 11.13 -11.44 -3.60
N LEU A 68 12.03 -10.88 -4.40
CA LEU A 68 11.96 -10.99 -5.87
C LEU A 68 12.06 -12.44 -6.36
N LYS A 69 12.90 -13.27 -5.72
CA LYS A 69 12.99 -14.68 -6.01
C LYS A 69 11.67 -15.40 -5.73
N ALA A 70 11.06 -15.13 -4.56
CA ALA A 70 9.77 -15.71 -4.18
C ALA A 70 8.62 -15.19 -5.07
N LEU A 71 8.64 -13.92 -5.47
CA LEU A 71 7.65 -13.31 -6.37
C LEU A 71 7.61 -14.02 -7.74
N LYS A 72 8.76 -14.42 -8.27
CA LYS A 72 8.91 -15.10 -9.56
C LYS A 72 8.62 -16.61 -9.51
N GLY A 73 8.35 -17.16 -8.33
CA GLY A 73 8.13 -18.59 -8.14
C GLY A 73 9.41 -19.44 -8.16
N ASN A 74 10.59 -18.84 -8.10
CA ASN A 74 11.88 -19.55 -8.07
C ASN A 74 12.22 -20.04 -6.65
N VAL A 75 11.35 -20.89 -6.09
CA VAL A 75 11.42 -21.42 -4.71
C VAL A 75 11.16 -22.92 -4.70
N ASN A 76 11.57 -23.59 -3.64
CA ASN A 76 11.41 -25.04 -3.50
C ASN A 76 10.05 -25.40 -2.88
N VAL A 77 8.96 -25.09 -3.58
CA VAL A 77 7.59 -25.34 -3.14
C VAL A 77 6.77 -25.99 -4.26
N PRO A 78 5.61 -26.61 -3.94
CA PRO A 78 4.70 -27.12 -4.97
C PRO A 78 4.26 -26.01 -5.93
N LYS A 79 4.17 -26.32 -7.22
CA LYS A 79 3.76 -25.36 -8.27
C LYS A 79 2.40 -24.70 -7.99
N SER A 80 1.49 -25.40 -7.32
CA SER A 80 0.20 -24.87 -6.89
C SER A 80 0.31 -23.69 -5.91
N GLU A 81 1.40 -23.61 -5.15
CA GLU A 81 1.66 -22.57 -4.17
C GLU A 81 2.54 -21.44 -4.70
N GLU A 82 3.34 -21.69 -5.76
CA GLU A 82 4.21 -20.69 -6.39
C GLU A 82 3.45 -19.44 -6.87
N ASN A 83 2.21 -19.62 -7.34
CA ASN A 83 1.42 -18.60 -7.99
C ASN A 83 0.31 -18.01 -7.08
N SER A 84 0.36 -18.23 -5.75
CA SER A 84 -0.65 -17.68 -4.84
C SER A 84 -0.79 -16.16 -4.99
N PRO A 85 -1.98 -15.64 -5.37
CA PRO A 85 -2.21 -14.20 -5.48
C PRO A 85 -2.01 -13.48 -4.14
N THR A 86 -2.39 -14.10 -3.01
CA THR A 86 -2.21 -13.55 -1.66
C THR A 86 -0.72 -13.36 -1.33
N LEU A 87 0.11 -14.35 -1.64
CA LEU A 87 1.55 -14.22 -1.44
C LEU A 87 2.15 -13.12 -2.32
N LYS A 88 1.75 -13.04 -3.60
CA LYS A 88 2.21 -11.99 -4.52
C LYS A 88 1.79 -10.59 -4.05
N PHE A 89 0.58 -10.44 -3.54
CA PHE A 89 0.09 -9.22 -2.91
C PHE A 89 0.99 -8.80 -1.73
N THR A 90 1.25 -9.71 -0.79
CA THR A 90 2.08 -9.42 0.38
C THR A 90 3.52 -9.07 0.01
N ILE A 91 4.11 -9.82 -0.95
CA ILE A 91 5.45 -9.53 -1.46
C ILE A 91 5.51 -8.16 -2.16
N ALA A 92 4.48 -7.79 -2.95
CA ALA A 92 4.42 -6.49 -3.61
C ALA A 92 4.45 -5.34 -2.59
N GLN A 93 3.68 -5.46 -1.50
CA GLN A 93 3.71 -4.50 -0.40
C GLN A 93 5.09 -4.44 0.28
N ALA A 94 5.70 -5.59 0.53
CA ALA A 94 7.02 -5.65 1.14
C ALA A 94 8.08 -4.97 0.28
N LEU A 95 8.09 -5.23 -1.03
CA LEU A 95 9.03 -4.61 -1.98
C LEU A 95 8.81 -3.10 -2.10
N GLY A 96 7.54 -2.64 -2.12
CA GLY A 96 7.20 -1.22 -2.12
C GLY A 96 7.71 -0.49 -0.88
N ALA A 97 7.55 -1.10 0.31
CA ALA A 97 8.01 -0.52 1.58
C ALA A 97 9.53 -0.39 1.70
N MET A 98 10.29 -1.17 0.92
CA MET A 98 11.77 -1.14 0.93
C MET A 98 12.38 -0.04 0.06
N GLU A 99 11.58 0.59 -0.81
CA GLU A 99 12.01 1.68 -1.70
C GLU A 99 13.34 1.40 -2.42
N SER A 100 13.47 0.17 -2.95
CA SER A 100 14.71 -0.29 -3.59
C SER A 100 14.62 -0.19 -5.11
N ASP A 101 15.61 0.41 -5.74
CA ASP A 101 15.74 0.56 -7.19
C ASP A 101 15.77 -0.78 -7.95
N ILE A 102 16.34 -1.82 -7.35
CA ILE A 102 16.39 -3.15 -7.96
C ILE A 102 15.06 -3.90 -7.96
N ALA A 103 14.05 -3.43 -7.21
CA ALA A 103 12.74 -4.09 -7.13
C ALA A 103 11.88 -3.87 -8.38
N GLY A 104 11.97 -2.69 -9.00
CA GLY A 104 11.11 -2.25 -10.09
C GLY A 104 11.00 -3.21 -11.27
N PRO A 105 12.12 -3.59 -11.92
CA PRO A 105 12.08 -4.47 -13.08
C PRO A 105 11.40 -5.83 -12.79
N GLY A 106 11.66 -6.42 -11.62
CA GLY A 106 11.05 -7.70 -11.24
C GLY A 106 9.56 -7.59 -10.95
N MET A 107 9.12 -6.52 -10.31
CA MET A 107 7.70 -6.25 -10.06
C MET A 107 6.94 -5.95 -11.35
N VAL A 108 7.51 -5.19 -12.27
CA VAL A 108 6.92 -4.88 -13.58
C VAL A 108 6.81 -6.13 -14.43
N GLU A 109 7.82 -6.99 -14.44
CA GLU A 109 7.80 -8.27 -15.15
C GLU A 109 6.66 -9.16 -14.64
N GLU A 110 6.54 -9.33 -13.32
CA GLU A 110 5.50 -10.15 -12.72
C GLU A 110 4.11 -9.53 -12.91
N PHE A 111 3.98 -8.20 -12.80
CA PHE A 111 2.74 -7.50 -13.15
C PHE A 111 2.28 -7.84 -14.58
N LYS A 112 3.14 -7.71 -15.57
CA LYS A 112 2.81 -8.03 -16.97
C LYS A 112 2.36 -9.46 -17.14
N LYS A 113 3.01 -10.40 -16.46
CA LYS A 113 2.68 -11.84 -16.52
C LYS A 113 1.29 -12.12 -15.95
N ILE A 114 0.96 -11.61 -14.76
CA ILE A 114 -0.32 -11.92 -14.12
C ILE A 114 -1.47 -11.07 -14.67
N SER A 115 -1.24 -9.80 -15.01
CA SER A 115 -2.27 -8.91 -15.53
C SER A 115 -2.79 -9.35 -16.91
N ALA A 116 -1.98 -10.05 -17.70
CA ALA A 116 -2.41 -10.65 -18.96
C ALA A 116 -3.55 -11.69 -18.79
N ASN A 117 -3.73 -12.23 -17.57
CA ASN A 117 -4.80 -13.18 -17.25
C ASN A 117 -5.99 -12.50 -16.51
N VAL A 118 -5.97 -11.18 -16.35
CA VAL A 118 -7.04 -10.41 -15.71
C VAL A 118 -7.94 -9.80 -16.78
N GLN A 119 -9.23 -10.16 -16.77
CA GLN A 119 -10.22 -9.74 -17.76
C GLN A 119 -11.00 -8.51 -17.31
N GLU A 120 -11.71 -7.85 -18.24
CA GLU A 120 -12.54 -6.68 -17.95
C GLU A 120 -13.60 -6.93 -16.89
N GLY A 121 -14.25 -8.11 -16.93
CA GLY A 121 -15.32 -8.50 -16.02
C GLY A 121 -14.86 -9.08 -14.68
N ASP A 122 -13.57 -9.24 -14.46
CA ASP A 122 -13.06 -9.78 -13.20
C ASP A 122 -13.20 -8.75 -12.07
N TYR A 123 -13.76 -9.17 -10.95
CA TYR A 123 -13.90 -8.33 -9.76
C TYR A 123 -12.83 -8.62 -8.72
N PRO A 124 -12.36 -7.59 -7.99
CA PRO A 124 -11.43 -7.80 -6.88
C PRO A 124 -12.14 -8.57 -5.76
N ALA A 125 -11.57 -9.72 -5.35
CA ALA A 125 -12.04 -10.50 -4.22
C ALA A 125 -11.13 -10.26 -3.02
N PHE A 126 -11.65 -9.56 -1.99
CA PHE A 126 -10.92 -9.23 -0.77
C PHE A 126 -11.14 -10.22 0.37
N SER A 127 -12.11 -11.12 0.24
CA SER A 127 -12.56 -12.01 1.31
C SER A 127 -13.06 -13.33 0.73
N SER A 128 -12.27 -14.03 -0.08
CA SER A 128 -12.57 -15.42 -0.44
C SER A 128 -11.90 -16.37 0.55
N PRO A 129 -12.39 -17.61 0.71
CA PRO A 129 -11.73 -18.65 1.51
C PRO A 129 -10.29 -18.94 1.01
N GLU A 130 -10.04 -18.68 -0.28
CA GLU A 130 -8.73 -18.87 -0.90
C GLU A 130 -7.83 -17.60 -0.83
N GLY A 131 -8.30 -16.52 -0.21
CA GLY A 131 -7.58 -15.25 -0.10
C GLY A 131 -7.82 -14.31 -1.29
N TYR A 132 -6.79 -13.53 -1.66
CA TYR A 132 -6.88 -12.56 -2.76
C TYR A 132 -6.80 -13.23 -4.12
N ASN A 133 -7.46 -12.63 -5.12
CA ASN A 133 -7.39 -13.10 -6.51
C ASN A 133 -6.31 -12.34 -7.33
N LEU A 134 -6.12 -12.78 -8.60
CA LEU A 134 -5.14 -12.18 -9.51
C LEU A 134 -5.38 -10.68 -9.76
N VAL A 135 -6.63 -10.23 -9.74
CA VAL A 135 -6.98 -8.80 -9.92
C VAL A 135 -6.32 -7.97 -8.84
N ILE A 136 -6.43 -8.39 -7.58
CA ILE A 136 -5.85 -7.70 -6.43
C ILE A 136 -4.32 -7.76 -6.47
N ALA A 137 -3.74 -8.93 -6.77
CA ALA A 137 -2.30 -9.07 -6.87
C ALA A 137 -1.71 -8.20 -7.99
N ALA A 138 -2.34 -8.14 -9.16
CA ALA A 138 -1.93 -7.29 -10.27
C ALA A 138 -2.02 -5.80 -9.88
N GLY A 139 -3.13 -5.39 -9.25
CA GLY A 139 -3.32 -4.03 -8.77
C GLY A 139 -2.27 -3.62 -7.75
N GLU A 140 -1.95 -4.50 -6.80
CA GLU A 140 -0.96 -4.18 -5.76
C GLU A 140 0.46 -4.07 -6.32
N LEU A 141 0.85 -4.95 -7.25
CA LEU A 141 2.14 -4.85 -7.92
C LEU A 141 2.31 -3.48 -8.59
N ILE A 142 1.38 -3.08 -9.45
CA ILE A 142 1.54 -1.82 -10.19
C ILE A 142 1.44 -0.58 -9.30
N ARG A 143 0.62 -0.63 -8.24
CA ARG A 143 0.54 0.44 -7.23
C ARG A 143 1.86 0.64 -6.51
N ASN A 144 2.50 -0.45 -6.07
CA ASN A 144 3.75 -0.40 -5.30
C ASN A 144 4.97 -0.09 -6.16
N VAL A 145 4.93 -0.31 -7.47
CA VAL A 145 5.95 0.22 -8.40
C VAL A 145 6.07 1.74 -8.28
N GLY A 146 4.97 2.44 -7.98
CA GLY A 146 4.94 3.89 -7.76
C GLY A 146 5.62 4.37 -6.47
N LEU A 147 5.86 3.48 -5.50
CA LEU A 147 6.60 3.78 -4.27
C LEU A 147 8.12 3.65 -4.43
N LEU A 148 8.57 2.99 -5.49
CA LEU A 148 9.99 2.77 -5.74
C LEU A 148 10.67 4.05 -6.25
N PRO A 149 12.00 4.14 -6.12
CA PRO A 149 12.76 5.20 -6.74
C PRO A 149 12.41 5.35 -8.22
N TYR A 150 12.27 6.58 -8.65
CA TYR A 150 11.86 6.89 -10.02
C TYR A 150 12.82 6.28 -11.04
N THR A 151 12.26 5.55 -11.99
CA THR A 151 12.87 5.23 -13.28
C THR A 151 11.85 5.47 -14.39
N LYS A 152 12.34 5.77 -15.60
CA LYS A 152 11.47 5.98 -16.76
C LYS A 152 10.65 4.71 -17.06
N GLU A 153 11.26 3.55 -16.91
CA GLU A 153 10.65 2.23 -17.14
C GLU A 153 9.51 1.97 -16.15
N ASN A 154 9.69 2.31 -14.86
CA ASN A 154 8.64 2.19 -13.85
C ASN A 154 7.46 3.10 -14.19
N GLN A 155 7.72 4.38 -14.54
CA GLN A 155 6.68 5.32 -14.92
C GLN A 155 5.92 4.85 -16.17
N GLU A 156 6.61 4.39 -17.21
CA GLU A 156 5.99 3.88 -18.43
C GLU A 156 5.12 2.64 -18.15
N ALA A 157 5.57 1.73 -17.29
CA ALA A 157 4.77 0.57 -16.90
C ALA A 157 3.47 0.98 -16.23
N ILE A 158 3.50 1.94 -15.30
CA ILE A 158 2.30 2.44 -14.61
C ILE A 158 1.39 3.17 -15.59
N LEU A 159 1.93 4.03 -16.47
CA LEU A 159 1.15 4.75 -17.48
C LEU A 159 0.44 3.79 -18.46
N ASN A 160 1.11 2.71 -18.86
CA ASN A 160 0.50 1.69 -19.72
C ASN A 160 -0.65 0.97 -19.00
N ALA A 161 -0.53 0.72 -17.70
CA ALA A 161 -1.56 0.08 -16.89
C ALA A 161 -2.83 0.94 -16.70
N LEU A 162 -2.79 2.27 -16.94
CA LEU A 162 -3.99 3.12 -17.01
C LEU A 162 -4.94 2.73 -18.15
N ASN A 163 -4.47 2.00 -19.17
CA ASN A 163 -5.27 1.54 -20.30
C ASN A 163 -5.66 0.05 -20.18
N HIS A 164 -5.44 -0.56 -19.03
CA HIS A 164 -5.77 -1.97 -18.80
C HIS A 164 -7.30 -2.18 -18.90
N PRO A 165 -7.81 -3.31 -19.47
CA PRO A 165 -9.25 -3.54 -19.59
C PRO A 165 -9.94 -3.56 -18.22
N ASN A 166 -9.30 -4.10 -17.18
CA ASN A 166 -9.88 -4.19 -15.84
C ASN A 166 -9.80 -2.86 -15.08
N PHE A 167 -10.93 -2.41 -14.54
CA PHE A 167 -11.06 -1.15 -13.82
C PHE A 167 -10.21 -1.06 -12.55
N TYR A 168 -10.04 -2.18 -11.82
CA TYR A 168 -9.27 -2.20 -10.59
C TYR A 168 -7.76 -2.02 -10.86
N VAL A 169 -7.27 -2.61 -11.95
CA VAL A 169 -5.89 -2.41 -12.40
C VAL A 169 -5.65 -0.96 -12.80
N ARG A 170 -6.61 -0.33 -13.55
CA ARG A 170 -6.52 1.10 -13.89
C ARG A 170 -6.53 1.99 -12.66
N ALA A 171 -7.40 1.70 -11.69
CA ALA A 171 -7.44 2.40 -10.40
C ALA A 171 -6.11 2.29 -9.65
N SER A 172 -5.55 1.09 -9.60
CA SER A 172 -4.26 0.83 -8.94
C SER A 172 -3.09 1.51 -9.66
N ALA A 173 -3.13 1.60 -10.99
CA ALA A 173 -2.16 2.37 -11.77
C ALA A 173 -2.23 3.87 -11.44
N ALA A 174 -3.44 4.44 -11.31
CA ALA A 174 -3.61 5.82 -10.87
C ALA A 174 -3.04 6.05 -9.45
N ASP A 175 -3.27 5.11 -8.52
CA ASP A 175 -2.65 5.15 -7.19
C ASP A 175 -1.11 5.08 -7.29
N GLY A 176 -0.57 4.27 -8.18
CA GLY A 176 0.87 4.21 -8.45
C GLY A 176 1.44 5.54 -8.96
N LEU A 177 0.74 6.23 -9.87
CA LEU A 177 1.12 7.56 -10.34
C LEU A 177 1.01 8.62 -9.23
N LYS A 178 -0.01 8.52 -8.37
CA LYS A 178 -0.13 9.34 -7.17
C LYS A 178 1.10 9.18 -6.26
N ASN A 179 1.51 7.94 -5.99
CA ASN A 179 2.68 7.64 -5.17
C ASN A 179 3.97 8.16 -5.80
N LEU A 180 4.12 8.00 -7.12
CA LEU A 180 5.24 8.55 -7.88
C LEU A 180 5.31 10.09 -7.82
N ASN A 181 4.15 10.75 -7.67
CA ASN A 181 3.97 12.19 -7.43
C ASN A 181 4.70 13.10 -8.44
N ARG A 182 4.58 12.82 -9.73
CA ARG A 182 5.24 13.56 -10.79
C ARG A 182 4.27 14.35 -11.67
N LYS A 183 4.54 15.65 -11.83
CA LYS A 183 3.69 16.55 -12.63
C LYS A 183 3.67 16.22 -14.13
N ASP A 184 4.71 15.58 -14.66
CA ASP A 184 4.80 15.17 -16.07
C ASP A 184 3.80 14.05 -16.43
N THR A 185 3.17 13.39 -15.45
CA THR A 185 2.13 12.37 -15.65
C THR A 185 0.71 12.95 -15.75
N LEU A 186 0.52 14.24 -15.47
CA LEU A 186 -0.81 14.87 -15.40
C LEU A 186 -1.56 14.86 -16.73
N SER A 187 -0.86 14.98 -17.86
CA SER A 187 -1.51 14.95 -19.18
C SER A 187 -2.15 13.59 -19.46
N GLN A 188 -1.48 12.51 -19.09
CA GLN A 188 -1.98 11.14 -19.26
C GLN A 188 -3.12 10.85 -18.27
N LEU A 189 -3.03 11.31 -17.02
CA LEU A 189 -4.11 11.18 -16.04
C LEU A 189 -5.37 11.97 -16.50
N ASN A 190 -5.22 13.17 -17.04
CA ASN A 190 -6.36 13.92 -17.59
C ASN A 190 -6.97 13.22 -18.80
N SER A 191 -6.16 12.65 -19.69
CA SER A 191 -6.69 11.85 -20.81
C SER A 191 -7.38 10.57 -20.34
N ALA A 192 -6.92 9.97 -19.23
CA ALA A 192 -7.52 8.78 -18.66
C ALA A 192 -8.88 9.07 -18.01
N ILE A 193 -9.02 10.17 -17.25
CA ILE A 193 -10.30 10.53 -16.61
C ILE A 193 -11.40 10.82 -17.61
N ASP A 194 -11.05 11.43 -18.76
CA ASP A 194 -12.02 11.75 -19.80
C ASP A 194 -12.61 10.48 -20.48
N LYS A 195 -11.88 9.37 -20.45
CA LYS A 195 -12.28 8.09 -21.04
C LYS A 195 -12.86 7.10 -20.02
N GLU A 196 -12.57 7.30 -18.73
CA GLU A 196 -12.96 6.35 -17.70
C GLU A 196 -14.48 6.34 -17.49
N LYS A 197 -15.07 5.15 -17.39
CA LYS A 197 -16.50 4.95 -17.15
C LYS A 197 -16.80 4.42 -15.75
N ASN A 198 -15.87 3.68 -15.16
CA ASN A 198 -16.06 3.05 -13.86
C ASN A 198 -15.80 4.04 -12.73
N SER A 199 -16.79 4.26 -11.85
CA SER A 199 -16.72 5.21 -10.73
C SER A 199 -15.55 4.96 -9.79
N PHE A 200 -15.24 3.69 -9.48
CA PHE A 200 -14.13 3.34 -8.60
C PHE A 200 -12.77 3.76 -9.18
N ALA A 201 -12.57 3.56 -10.49
CA ALA A 201 -11.36 4.00 -11.17
C ALA A 201 -11.32 5.53 -11.36
N LYS A 202 -12.48 6.18 -11.62
CA LYS A 202 -12.57 7.65 -11.66
C LYS A 202 -12.07 8.30 -10.37
N VAL A 203 -12.51 7.80 -9.22
CA VAL A 203 -12.05 8.30 -7.92
C VAL A 203 -10.53 8.22 -7.79
N ALA A 204 -9.92 7.09 -8.21
CA ALA A 204 -8.47 6.93 -8.15
C ALA A 204 -7.72 7.93 -9.04
N ILE A 205 -8.19 8.10 -10.28
CA ILE A 205 -7.57 9.02 -11.25
C ILE A 205 -7.72 10.47 -10.77
N LEU A 206 -8.91 10.86 -10.30
CA LEU A 206 -9.14 12.20 -9.74
C LEU A 206 -8.27 12.44 -8.52
N ASN A 207 -8.17 11.46 -7.59
CA ASN A 207 -7.28 11.54 -6.45
C ASN A 207 -5.83 11.81 -6.89
N ALA A 208 -5.32 11.04 -7.85
CA ALA A 208 -3.97 11.23 -8.37
C ALA A 208 -3.76 12.65 -8.95
N ILE A 209 -4.71 13.13 -9.77
CA ILE A 209 -4.64 14.47 -10.37
C ILE A 209 -4.61 15.55 -9.28
N VAL A 210 -5.53 15.48 -8.33
CA VAL A 210 -5.65 16.50 -7.26
C VAL A 210 -4.46 16.44 -6.32
N TYR A 211 -4.01 15.23 -5.94
CA TYR A 211 -2.86 15.02 -5.08
C TYR A 211 -1.57 15.60 -5.67
N ILE A 212 -1.31 15.37 -6.97
CA ILE A 212 -0.12 15.86 -7.65
C ILE A 212 -0.18 17.38 -7.85
N ASN A 213 -1.36 17.95 -8.14
CA ASN A 213 -1.54 19.38 -8.34
C ASN A 213 -1.60 20.20 -7.03
N ARG A 214 -2.11 19.61 -5.95
CA ARG A 214 -2.35 20.29 -4.66
C ARG A 214 -3.24 21.52 -4.75
N ILE A 215 -4.24 21.52 -5.65
CA ILE A 215 -5.13 22.66 -5.90
C ILE A 215 -6.59 22.20 -5.79
N ALA A 216 -7.40 22.94 -5.01
CA ALA A 216 -8.86 22.79 -4.96
C ALA A 216 -9.49 23.44 -6.21
N ASN A 217 -9.49 22.73 -7.31
CA ASN A 217 -10.10 23.13 -8.58
C ASN A 217 -11.33 22.23 -8.91
N GLN A 218 -11.88 22.36 -10.12
CA GLN A 218 -13.03 21.56 -10.53
C GLN A 218 -12.80 20.04 -10.33
N LYS A 219 -11.61 19.50 -10.61
CA LYS A 219 -11.31 18.07 -10.43
C LYS A 219 -11.39 17.65 -8.96
N PHE A 220 -11.07 18.54 -8.02
CA PHE A 220 -11.28 18.29 -6.59
C PHE A 220 -12.78 18.22 -6.24
N TYR A 221 -13.60 19.12 -6.77
CA TYR A 221 -15.06 19.07 -6.54
C TYR A 221 -15.70 17.87 -7.23
N ASP A 222 -15.22 17.49 -8.42
CA ASP A 222 -15.61 16.24 -9.09
C ASP A 222 -15.29 15.01 -8.22
N LEU A 223 -14.12 14.99 -7.55
CA LEU A 223 -13.76 13.95 -6.59
C LEU A 223 -14.72 13.93 -5.39
N CYS A 224 -15.02 15.09 -4.79
CA CYS A 224 -15.95 15.21 -3.66
C CYS A 224 -17.37 14.72 -4.02
N ALA A 225 -17.81 14.85 -5.27
CA ALA A 225 -19.12 14.39 -5.69
C ALA A 225 -19.30 12.87 -5.52
N PHE A 226 -18.21 12.07 -5.59
CA PHE A 226 -18.25 10.63 -5.36
C PHE A 226 -18.50 10.22 -3.90
N LEU A 227 -18.47 11.15 -2.95
CA LEU A 227 -18.95 10.91 -1.59
C LEU A 227 -20.45 10.59 -1.52
N LYS A 228 -21.20 10.85 -2.61
CA LYS A 228 -22.62 10.58 -2.76
C LYS A 228 -22.93 9.49 -3.81
N ASP A 229 -21.91 8.72 -4.24
CA ASP A 229 -22.09 7.62 -5.22
C ASP A 229 -23.01 6.53 -4.63
N GLU A 230 -23.76 5.83 -5.48
CA GLU A 230 -24.63 4.74 -5.06
C GLU A 230 -23.88 3.59 -4.39
N SER A 231 -22.66 3.29 -4.85
CA SER A 231 -21.80 2.23 -4.35
C SER A 231 -21.10 2.63 -3.05
N PRO A 232 -21.31 1.89 -1.93
CA PRO A 232 -20.58 2.12 -0.69
C PRO A 232 -19.05 2.04 -0.86
N MET A 233 -18.56 1.15 -1.73
CA MET A 233 -17.13 1.02 -2.02
C MET A 233 -16.55 2.25 -2.72
N VAL A 234 -17.33 2.89 -3.58
CA VAL A 234 -16.92 4.15 -4.24
C VAL A 234 -16.92 5.28 -3.21
N ARG A 235 -17.96 5.40 -2.38
CA ARG A 235 -18.01 6.42 -1.31
C ARG A 235 -16.85 6.24 -0.30
N TYR A 236 -16.56 4.99 0.10
CA TYR A 236 -15.43 4.66 0.96
C TYR A 236 -14.11 5.14 0.37
N ARG A 237 -13.86 4.82 -0.91
CA ARG A 237 -12.67 5.25 -1.63
C ARG A 237 -12.59 6.77 -1.80
N ALA A 238 -13.72 7.42 -2.10
CA ALA A 238 -13.80 8.88 -2.23
C ALA A 238 -13.47 9.58 -0.91
N SER A 239 -13.94 9.06 0.23
CA SER A 239 -13.61 9.59 1.55
C SER A 239 -12.10 9.57 1.79
N ILE A 240 -11.45 8.41 1.59
CA ILE A 240 -9.98 8.29 1.71
C ILE A 240 -9.30 9.30 0.81
N ALA A 241 -9.71 9.41 -0.46
CA ALA A 241 -9.10 10.29 -1.43
C ALA A 241 -9.21 11.77 -1.03
N VAL A 242 -10.36 12.21 -0.52
CA VAL A 242 -10.57 13.59 -0.04
C VAL A 242 -9.73 13.85 1.23
N GLY A 243 -9.62 12.87 2.13
CA GLY A 243 -8.78 12.95 3.32
C GLY A 243 -7.28 13.03 3.00
N GLU A 244 -6.80 12.23 2.05
CA GLU A 244 -5.38 12.18 1.64
C GLU A 244 -4.89 13.47 0.96
N VAL A 245 -5.76 14.16 0.23
CA VAL A 245 -5.39 15.41 -0.45
C VAL A 245 -5.13 16.53 0.57
N ASP A 246 -5.67 16.41 1.78
CA ASP A 246 -5.48 17.35 2.91
C ASP A 246 -5.77 18.81 2.52
N LEU A 247 -6.82 19.01 1.73
CA LEU A 247 -7.31 20.33 1.39
C LEU A 247 -8.48 20.68 2.32
N LYS A 248 -8.36 21.81 3.04
CA LYS A 248 -9.42 22.30 3.95
C LYS A 248 -10.81 22.40 3.29
N ALA A 249 -10.84 22.58 1.97
CA ALA A 249 -12.07 22.53 1.19
C ALA A 249 -12.80 21.17 1.25
N GLY A 250 -12.11 20.08 1.56
CA GLY A 250 -12.70 18.74 1.73
C GLY A 250 -13.51 18.58 3.03
N GLU A 251 -13.24 19.39 4.05
CA GLU A 251 -13.93 19.30 5.34
C GLU A 251 -15.45 19.43 5.18
N TYR A 252 -15.91 20.42 4.42
CA TYR A 252 -17.34 20.62 4.19
C TYR A 252 -17.99 19.41 3.53
N SER A 253 -17.39 18.90 2.45
CA SER A 253 -17.90 17.74 1.71
C SER A 253 -17.94 16.47 2.56
N LEU A 254 -16.92 16.24 3.41
CA LEU A 254 -16.90 15.10 4.32
C LEU A 254 -17.98 15.24 5.43
N ARG A 255 -18.20 16.45 5.97
CA ARG A 255 -19.27 16.70 6.96
C ARG A 255 -20.66 16.45 6.38
N GLU A 256 -20.94 16.98 5.18
CA GLU A 256 -22.18 16.74 4.46
C GLU A 256 -22.41 15.24 4.21
N ALA A 257 -21.39 14.53 3.74
CA ALA A 257 -21.49 13.08 3.50
C ALA A 257 -21.75 12.31 4.80
N LEU A 258 -21.11 12.69 5.92
CA LEU A 258 -21.29 12.03 7.21
C LEU A 258 -22.72 12.11 7.74
N LEU A 259 -23.44 13.22 7.48
CA LEU A 259 -24.82 13.42 7.93
C LEU A 259 -25.80 12.43 7.30
N VAL A 260 -25.53 12.01 6.07
CA VAL A 260 -26.46 11.16 5.28
C VAL A 260 -25.94 9.74 5.05
N GLU A 261 -24.75 9.40 5.51
CA GLU A 261 -24.16 8.07 5.31
C GLU A 261 -24.78 7.04 6.24
N HIS A 262 -25.26 5.94 5.67
CA HIS A 262 -25.88 4.83 6.38
C HIS A 262 -25.01 3.58 6.47
N ASP A 263 -24.05 3.42 5.53
CA ASP A 263 -23.10 2.31 5.60
C ASP A 263 -22.10 2.52 6.73
N LYS A 264 -22.03 1.56 7.64
CA LYS A 264 -21.22 1.65 8.86
C LYS A 264 -19.71 1.81 8.54
N MET A 265 -19.23 1.07 7.55
CA MET A 265 -17.81 1.08 7.19
C MET A 265 -17.41 2.42 6.54
N VAL A 266 -18.26 2.92 5.64
CA VAL A 266 -18.07 4.24 5.00
C VAL A 266 -18.14 5.36 6.04
N ARG A 267 -19.11 5.30 6.95
CA ARG A 267 -19.29 6.28 8.03
C ARG A 267 -18.05 6.39 8.94
N GLU A 268 -17.48 5.25 9.34
CA GLU A 268 -16.27 5.24 10.18
C GLU A 268 -15.05 5.76 9.40
N GLN A 269 -14.97 5.47 8.10
CA GLN A 269 -13.91 6.02 7.27
C GLN A 269 -14.03 7.55 7.13
N ILE A 270 -15.23 8.08 6.85
CA ILE A 270 -15.46 9.54 6.77
C ILE A 270 -15.06 10.24 8.07
N LYS A 271 -15.40 9.67 9.25
CA LYS A 271 -14.98 10.22 10.54
C LYS A 271 -13.46 10.29 10.67
N LYS A 272 -12.76 9.22 10.26
CA LYS A 272 -11.30 9.16 10.28
C LYS A 272 -10.68 10.23 9.38
N ASP A 273 -11.17 10.36 8.15
CA ASP A 273 -10.66 11.30 7.16
C ASP A 273 -10.98 12.75 7.56
N LEU A 274 -12.16 12.99 8.12
CA LEU A 274 -12.53 14.29 8.66
C LEU A 274 -11.62 14.70 9.84
N ALA A 275 -11.28 13.75 10.73
CA ALA A 275 -10.33 14.00 11.81
C ALA A 275 -8.93 14.35 11.26
N SER A 276 -8.50 13.72 10.18
CA SER A 276 -7.24 14.04 9.50
C SER A 276 -7.23 15.47 8.96
N VAL A 277 -8.26 15.85 8.19
CA VAL A 277 -8.36 17.19 7.56
C VAL A 277 -8.51 18.31 8.58
N THR A 278 -9.18 18.08 9.71
CA THR A 278 -9.41 19.09 10.73
C THR A 278 -8.31 19.15 11.79
N GLY A 279 -7.42 18.15 11.85
CA GLY A 279 -6.47 17.97 12.96
C GLY A 279 -7.14 17.62 14.29
N PHE A 280 -8.45 17.35 14.28
CA PHE A 280 -9.24 17.07 15.48
C PHE A 280 -9.46 15.55 15.64
N LYS A 281 -8.92 14.98 16.72
CA LYS A 281 -9.24 13.60 17.10
C LYS A 281 -10.68 13.58 17.67
N MET A 282 -11.64 13.07 16.89
CA MET A 282 -13.00 12.82 17.39
C MET A 282 -12.93 11.86 18.57
N PRO A 283 -13.58 12.15 19.72
CA PRO A 283 -13.71 11.19 20.80
C PRO A 283 -14.39 9.92 20.31
N ALA A 284 -13.91 8.75 20.77
CA ALA A 284 -14.39 7.43 20.33
C ALA A 284 -15.92 7.23 20.49
N ASN A 285 -16.60 8.07 21.27
CA ASN A 285 -18.01 7.99 21.65
C ASN A 285 -18.84 9.21 21.20
N THR A 286 -18.47 9.93 20.15
CA THR A 286 -19.32 10.99 19.64
C THR A 286 -20.57 10.37 19.00
N ILE A 287 -21.63 10.21 19.78
CA ILE A 287 -22.97 9.91 19.30
C ILE A 287 -23.44 11.19 18.58
N LEU A 288 -23.40 11.16 17.24
CA LEU A 288 -24.13 12.15 16.47
C LEU A 288 -25.62 11.78 16.68
N PHE A 289 -26.35 12.67 17.34
CA PHE A 289 -27.78 12.54 17.52
C PHE A 289 -28.43 12.29 16.17
N THR A 290 -28.98 11.10 16.01
CA THR A 290 -29.97 10.80 14.97
C THR A 290 -31.31 10.98 15.66
N ASP A 291 -31.98 12.12 15.39
CA ASP A 291 -33.42 12.23 15.58
C ASP A 291 -34.14 11.39 14.54
#